data_396f6c116787e09884195d3a72cd6c48
#
_entry.id   396f6c116787e09884195d3a72cd6c48
#
_cell.length_a   1.000
_cell.length_b   1.000
_cell.length_c   1.000
_cell.angle_alpha   90.00
_cell.angle_beta   90.00
_cell.angle_gamma   90.00
#
_symmetry.space_group_name_H-M   'P 1'
#
loop_
_entity.id
_entity.type
_entity.pdbx_description
1 polymer ?
#
loop_
_entity_poly.entity_id
_entity_poly.type
_entity_poly.pdbx_seq_one_letter_code
_entity_poly.pdbx_strand_id
1 'polypeptide(L)'
;MAALAEQGMVAEADGAYRLGPRLLALASRAWSQFDLRAALAADLQALRDATGETVHLAVPAGAEMIYIDKLESPGPVRMASRVGAAVALHSSAVGKAYLAALDEPAREHLLRDLPLESRMPGTVASLPALRAALAETAARGYALDNEENEPGIVCYGVALRDAGGQPVACVSVSTLMFRRSDDPQSAYIEPLLRLRDAAAAKLAVLPSGGA
;
A
#
# COMPACT_ATOMS: atom_id res chain seq x y z
N MET A 1 -18.13 -12.14 -21.48
CA MET A 1 -19.05 -11.10 -20.93
C MET A 1 -20.39 -11.72 -20.52
N ALA A 2 -21.06 -12.54 -21.34
CA ALA A 2 -22.35 -13.15 -21.00
C ALA A 2 -22.36 -13.87 -19.63
N ALA A 3 -21.41 -14.72 -19.35
CA ALA A 3 -21.31 -15.42 -18.07
C ALA A 3 -21.15 -14.48 -16.86
N LEU A 4 -20.48 -13.34 -17.01
CA LEU A 4 -20.36 -12.34 -15.94
C LEU A 4 -21.65 -11.57 -15.74
N ALA A 5 -22.40 -11.32 -16.82
CA ALA A 5 -23.72 -10.68 -16.75
C ALA A 5 -24.76 -11.61 -16.09
N GLU A 6 -24.77 -12.87 -16.47
CA GLU A 6 -25.63 -13.90 -15.88
C GLU A 6 -25.38 -14.09 -14.39
N GLN A 7 -24.13 -13.96 -13.96
CA GLN A 7 -23.75 -13.99 -12.54
C GLN A 7 -23.96 -12.65 -11.82
N GLY A 8 -24.42 -11.60 -12.48
CA GLY A 8 -24.62 -10.27 -11.88
C GLY A 8 -23.32 -9.53 -11.53
N MET A 9 -22.18 -9.96 -12.07
CA MET A 9 -20.88 -9.32 -11.92
C MET A 9 -20.76 -8.05 -12.78
N VAL A 10 -21.40 -8.07 -13.93
CA VAL A 10 -21.57 -6.91 -14.82
C VAL A 10 -23.03 -6.75 -15.19
N ALA A 11 -23.45 -5.54 -15.46
CA ALA A 11 -24.75 -5.21 -16.03
C ALA A 11 -24.54 -4.53 -17.38
N GLU A 12 -25.37 -4.86 -18.37
CA GLU A 12 -25.39 -4.20 -19.66
C GLU A 12 -26.55 -3.19 -19.68
N ALA A 13 -26.25 -1.96 -20.04
CA ALA A 13 -27.23 -0.90 -20.24
C ALA A 13 -26.76 -0.02 -21.39
N ASP A 14 -27.64 0.24 -22.34
CA ASP A 14 -27.41 1.12 -23.51
C ASP A 14 -26.14 0.75 -24.32
N GLY A 15 -25.87 -0.54 -24.47
CA GLY A 15 -24.69 -1.04 -25.20
C GLY A 15 -23.35 -0.88 -24.45
N ALA A 16 -23.38 -0.44 -23.18
CA ALA A 16 -22.21 -0.32 -22.32
C ALA A 16 -22.29 -1.30 -21.16
N TYR A 17 -21.13 -1.79 -20.69
CA TYR A 17 -21.03 -2.63 -19.50
C TYR A 17 -20.69 -1.80 -18.26
N ARG A 18 -21.39 -2.07 -17.17
CA ARG A 18 -21.13 -1.49 -15.83
C ARG A 18 -20.86 -2.61 -14.83
N LEU A 19 -20.16 -2.29 -13.75
CA LEU A 19 -19.97 -3.22 -12.63
C LEU A 19 -21.33 -3.57 -12.01
N GLY A 20 -21.61 -4.87 -11.86
CA GLY A 20 -22.86 -5.36 -11.32
C GLY A 20 -22.89 -5.36 -9.79
N PRO A 21 -24.10 -5.39 -9.17
CA PRO A 21 -24.27 -5.33 -7.72
C PRO A 21 -23.66 -6.53 -6.96
N ARG A 22 -23.47 -7.65 -7.63
CA ARG A 22 -22.82 -8.82 -7.01
C ARG A 22 -21.37 -8.57 -6.62
N LEU A 23 -20.67 -7.67 -7.33
CA LEU A 23 -19.33 -7.24 -6.95
C LEU A 23 -19.33 -6.49 -5.62
N LEU A 24 -20.38 -5.71 -5.32
CA LEU A 24 -20.52 -5.05 -4.00
C LEU A 24 -20.68 -6.09 -2.88
N ALA A 25 -21.46 -7.15 -3.12
CA ALA A 25 -21.64 -8.23 -2.13
C ALA A 25 -20.33 -9.01 -1.90
N LEU A 26 -19.57 -9.28 -2.95
CA LEU A 26 -18.26 -9.94 -2.85
C LEU A 26 -17.23 -9.04 -2.16
N ALA A 27 -17.17 -7.76 -2.54
CA ALA A 27 -16.32 -6.77 -1.90
C ALA A 27 -16.65 -6.63 -0.41
N SER A 28 -17.94 -6.60 -0.03
CA SER A 28 -18.37 -6.53 1.37
C SER A 28 -17.91 -7.76 2.17
N ARG A 29 -18.02 -8.97 1.58
CA ARG A 29 -17.54 -10.20 2.21
C ARG A 29 -16.01 -10.23 2.32
N ALA A 30 -15.30 -9.86 1.26
CA ALA A 30 -13.85 -9.72 1.29
C ALA A 30 -13.44 -8.69 2.36
N TRP A 31 -14.13 -7.56 2.41
CA TRP A 31 -13.90 -6.50 3.39
C TRP A 31 -14.09 -6.95 4.84
N SER A 32 -15.12 -7.77 5.12
CA SER A 32 -15.36 -8.33 6.46
C SER A 32 -14.34 -9.39 6.88
N GLN A 33 -13.58 -9.95 5.93
CA GLN A 33 -12.47 -10.87 6.22
C GLN A 33 -11.17 -10.14 6.52
N PHE A 34 -11.07 -8.84 6.20
CA PHE A 34 -9.92 -8.00 6.54
C PHE A 34 -10.12 -7.35 7.92
N ASP A 35 -9.93 -8.13 8.99
CA ASP A 35 -9.86 -7.61 10.37
C ASP A 35 -8.70 -6.60 10.56
N LEU A 36 -7.74 -6.55 9.62
CA LEU A 36 -6.60 -5.64 9.61
C LEU A 36 -6.99 -4.17 9.78
N ARG A 37 -7.99 -3.71 9.03
CA ARG A 37 -8.45 -2.32 9.10
C ARG A 37 -9.00 -1.98 10.47
N ALA A 38 -9.83 -2.84 11.04
CA ALA A 38 -10.41 -2.65 12.38
C ALA A 38 -9.32 -2.74 13.45
N ALA A 39 -8.42 -3.74 13.35
CA ALA A 39 -7.33 -3.94 14.31
C ALA A 39 -6.34 -2.77 14.34
N LEU A 40 -6.09 -2.13 13.20
CA LEU A 40 -5.10 -1.05 13.04
C LEU A 40 -5.70 0.36 13.08
N ALA A 41 -7.04 0.51 13.14
CA ALA A 41 -7.71 1.81 13.02
C ALA A 41 -7.18 2.87 13.98
N ALA A 42 -6.97 2.51 15.26
CA ALA A 42 -6.45 3.43 16.27
C ALA A 42 -4.99 3.83 16.02
N ASP A 43 -4.15 2.88 15.53
CA ASP A 43 -2.75 3.14 15.25
C ASP A 43 -2.58 4.03 14.00
N LEU A 44 -3.38 3.77 12.95
CA LEU A 44 -3.41 4.60 11.75
C LEU A 44 -3.87 6.03 12.07
N GLN A 45 -4.88 6.17 12.92
CA GLN A 45 -5.35 7.48 13.39
C GLN A 45 -4.26 8.21 14.17
N ALA A 46 -3.60 7.52 15.11
CA ALA A 46 -2.50 8.09 15.90
C ALA A 46 -1.32 8.51 15.01
N LEU A 47 -0.98 7.70 13.98
CA LEU A 47 0.05 8.04 13.01
C LEU A 47 -0.33 9.30 12.21
N ARG A 48 -1.57 9.37 11.70
CA ARG A 48 -2.06 10.54 10.98
C ARG A 48 -2.01 11.80 11.84
N ASP A 49 -2.41 11.68 13.10
CA ASP A 49 -2.43 12.82 14.05
C ASP A 49 -1.01 13.26 14.42
N ALA A 50 -0.08 12.31 14.61
CA ALA A 50 1.32 12.60 14.92
C ALA A 50 2.09 13.24 13.77
N THR A 51 1.80 12.82 12.52
CA THR A 51 2.51 13.32 11.33
C THR A 51 1.83 14.51 10.67
N GLY A 52 0.52 14.68 10.87
CA GLY A 52 -0.30 15.66 10.15
C GLY A 52 -0.46 15.35 8.65
N GLU A 53 -0.08 14.17 8.21
CA GLU A 53 -0.02 13.79 6.80
C GLU A 53 -1.05 12.70 6.45
N THR A 54 -1.23 12.45 5.13
CA THR A 54 -2.09 11.38 4.67
C THR A 54 -1.45 10.02 4.96
N VAL A 55 -2.21 9.13 5.58
CA VAL A 55 -1.80 7.76 5.89
C VAL A 55 -2.60 6.78 5.01
N HIS A 56 -1.91 5.80 4.43
CA HIS A 56 -2.54 4.73 3.67
C HIS A 56 -2.24 3.38 4.31
N LEU A 57 -3.22 2.48 4.29
CA LEU A 57 -3.05 1.05 4.53
C LEU A 57 -3.30 0.32 3.21
N ALA A 58 -2.36 -0.52 2.80
CA ALA A 58 -2.43 -1.28 1.56
C ALA A 58 -2.16 -2.77 1.80
N VAL A 59 -2.76 -3.63 0.97
CA VAL A 59 -2.53 -5.08 0.98
C VAL A 59 -2.03 -5.53 -0.39
N PRO A 60 -1.22 -6.61 -0.46
CA PRO A 60 -0.76 -7.15 -1.73
C PRO A 60 -1.91 -7.78 -2.51
N ALA A 61 -1.90 -7.58 -3.84
CA ALA A 61 -2.85 -8.16 -4.78
C ALA A 61 -2.13 -8.49 -6.11
N GLY A 62 -1.51 -9.67 -6.18
CA GLY A 62 -0.70 -10.06 -7.33
C GLY A 62 0.52 -9.14 -7.51
N ALA A 63 0.61 -8.47 -8.66
CA ALA A 63 1.71 -7.57 -9.02
C ALA A 63 1.49 -6.11 -8.59
N GLU A 64 0.52 -5.84 -7.72
CA GLU A 64 0.15 -4.50 -7.25
C GLU A 64 -0.14 -4.49 -5.75
N MET A 65 -0.24 -3.30 -5.17
CA MET A 65 -0.85 -3.08 -3.86
C MET A 65 -2.21 -2.44 -4.02
N ILE A 66 -3.18 -2.82 -3.17
CA ILE A 66 -4.52 -2.18 -3.13
C ILE A 66 -4.67 -1.41 -1.83
N TYR A 67 -5.03 -0.14 -1.91
CA TYR A 67 -5.36 0.65 -0.73
C TYR A 67 -6.68 0.16 -0.12
N ILE A 68 -6.63 -0.29 1.14
CA ILE A 68 -7.81 -0.73 1.91
C ILE A 68 -8.26 0.29 2.95
N ASP A 69 -7.40 1.25 3.29
CA ASP A 69 -7.77 2.41 4.11
C ASP A 69 -6.95 3.65 3.73
N LYS A 70 -7.54 4.83 3.98
CA LYS A 70 -6.92 6.12 3.77
C LYS A 70 -7.42 7.11 4.80
N LEU A 71 -6.51 7.65 5.59
CA LEU A 71 -6.78 8.74 6.52
C LEU A 71 -6.20 10.03 5.94
N GLU A 72 -7.07 10.95 5.60
CA GLU A 72 -6.68 12.24 5.01
C GLU A 72 -5.90 13.10 5.98
N SER A 73 -4.91 13.82 5.48
CA SER A 73 -4.26 14.90 6.20
C SER A 73 -5.30 15.95 6.63
N PRO A 74 -5.15 16.61 7.78
CA PRO A 74 -6.08 17.67 8.21
C PRO A 74 -5.99 18.93 7.36
N GLY A 75 -4.98 19.04 6.49
CA GLY A 75 -4.77 20.19 5.59
C GLY A 75 -5.80 20.30 4.48
N PRO A 76 -5.85 21.44 3.76
CA PRO A 76 -6.82 21.69 2.70
C PRO A 76 -6.55 20.92 1.41
N VAL A 77 -5.30 20.47 1.18
CA VAL A 77 -4.92 19.76 -0.04
C VAL A 77 -5.18 18.26 0.15
N ARG A 78 -5.93 17.67 -0.79
CA ARG A 78 -6.27 16.25 -0.80
C ARG A 78 -5.46 15.52 -1.85
N MET A 79 -4.98 14.32 -1.53
CA MET A 79 -4.35 13.43 -2.49
C MET A 79 -5.41 12.70 -3.33
N ALA A 80 -5.11 12.46 -4.61
CA ALA A 80 -6.02 11.81 -5.54
C ALA A 80 -6.25 10.31 -5.25
N SER A 81 -5.39 9.68 -4.45
CA SER A 81 -5.49 8.28 -4.03
C SER A 81 -6.85 7.96 -3.38
N ARG A 82 -7.36 6.74 -3.59
CA ARG A 82 -8.67 6.27 -3.08
C ARG A 82 -8.56 4.85 -2.58
N VAL A 83 -9.39 4.51 -1.58
CA VAL A 83 -9.61 3.11 -1.18
C VAL A 83 -10.11 2.31 -2.38
N GLY A 84 -9.55 1.12 -2.58
CA GLY A 84 -9.79 0.27 -3.75
C GLY A 84 -8.90 0.56 -4.96
N ALA A 85 -8.11 1.63 -4.94
CA ALA A 85 -7.17 1.91 -6.02
C ALA A 85 -5.93 1.02 -5.90
N ALA A 86 -5.46 0.55 -7.06
CA ALA A 86 -4.20 -0.16 -7.21
C ALA A 86 -3.02 0.82 -7.30
N VAL A 87 -1.88 0.43 -6.76
CA VAL A 87 -0.62 1.17 -6.85
C VAL A 87 0.53 0.22 -7.14
N ALA A 88 1.49 0.67 -7.96
CA ALA A 88 2.57 -0.16 -8.46
C ALA A 88 3.55 -0.58 -7.36
N LEU A 89 4.07 -1.81 -7.47
CA LEU A 89 5.05 -2.36 -6.53
C LEU A 89 6.41 -1.65 -6.61
N HIS A 90 6.84 -1.24 -7.82
CA HIS A 90 8.21 -0.73 -8.03
C HIS A 90 8.39 0.75 -7.70
N SER A 91 7.34 1.57 -7.82
CA SER A 91 7.43 3.04 -7.71
C SER A 91 6.80 3.59 -6.43
N SER A 92 5.90 2.84 -5.77
CA SER A 92 5.28 3.31 -4.53
C SER A 92 6.04 2.89 -3.28
N ALA A 93 5.93 3.68 -2.21
CA ALA A 93 6.53 3.34 -0.92
C ALA A 93 5.96 2.05 -0.32
N VAL A 94 4.63 1.82 -0.40
CA VAL A 94 4.01 0.58 0.07
C VAL A 94 4.44 -0.64 -0.75
N GLY A 95 4.59 -0.48 -2.07
CA GLY A 95 5.04 -1.55 -2.96
C GLY A 95 6.50 -1.94 -2.71
N LYS A 96 7.41 -0.96 -2.62
CA LYS A 96 8.82 -1.21 -2.29
C LYS A 96 8.99 -1.78 -0.88
N ALA A 97 8.20 -1.32 0.10
CA ALA A 97 8.19 -1.90 1.44
C ALA A 97 7.76 -3.37 1.43
N TYR A 98 6.71 -3.71 0.66
CA TYR A 98 6.26 -5.09 0.49
C TYR A 98 7.34 -5.96 -0.14
N LEU A 99 7.87 -5.56 -1.30
CA LEU A 99 8.91 -6.31 -2.01
C LEU A 99 10.17 -6.53 -1.15
N ALA A 100 10.62 -5.51 -0.40
CA ALA A 100 11.77 -5.62 0.48
C ALA A 100 11.53 -6.54 1.68
N ALA A 101 10.26 -6.72 2.07
CA ALA A 101 9.87 -7.55 3.19
C ALA A 101 9.70 -9.04 2.83
N LEU A 102 9.54 -9.38 1.55
CA LEU A 102 9.46 -10.76 1.06
C LEU A 102 10.79 -11.50 1.25
N ASP A 103 10.71 -12.82 1.40
CA ASP A 103 11.87 -13.67 1.22
C ASP A 103 12.38 -13.61 -0.23
N GLU A 104 13.61 -14.05 -0.45
CA GLU A 104 14.24 -13.94 -1.77
C GLU A 104 13.50 -14.73 -2.86
N PRO A 105 13.06 -16.01 -2.65
CA PRO A 105 12.32 -16.75 -3.65
C PRO A 105 11.00 -16.08 -4.06
N ALA A 106 10.21 -15.63 -3.11
CA ALA A 106 8.93 -14.96 -3.37
C ALA A 106 9.14 -13.60 -4.08
N ARG A 107 10.13 -12.83 -3.64
CA ARG A 107 10.49 -11.57 -4.29
C ARG A 107 10.93 -11.78 -5.74
N GLU A 108 11.86 -12.71 -6.00
CA GLU A 108 12.33 -12.98 -7.37
C GLU A 108 11.23 -13.53 -8.27
N HIS A 109 10.27 -14.28 -7.72
CA HIS A 109 9.09 -14.73 -8.48
C HIS A 109 8.27 -13.53 -8.96
N LEU A 110 7.97 -12.55 -8.10
CA LEU A 110 7.24 -11.34 -8.47
C LEU A 110 8.03 -10.45 -9.43
N LEU A 111 9.34 -10.30 -9.21
CA LEU A 111 10.18 -9.43 -10.04
C LEU A 111 10.34 -9.92 -11.49
N ARG A 112 10.13 -11.21 -11.75
CA ARG A 112 10.33 -11.82 -13.08
C ARG A 112 9.49 -11.16 -14.16
N ASP A 113 8.21 -10.91 -13.86
CA ASP A 113 7.21 -10.40 -14.81
C ASP A 113 6.65 -9.05 -14.38
N LEU A 114 7.30 -8.38 -13.40
CA LEU A 114 6.84 -7.10 -12.87
C LEU A 114 6.99 -6.00 -13.93
N PRO A 115 5.90 -5.32 -14.34
CA PRO A 115 6.01 -4.17 -15.21
C PRO A 115 6.69 -3.01 -14.49
N LEU A 116 7.77 -2.49 -15.09
CA LEU A 116 8.54 -1.36 -14.56
C LEU A 116 8.27 -0.11 -15.40
N GLU A 117 7.02 0.38 -15.35
CA GLU A 117 6.61 1.58 -16.09
C GLU A 117 7.31 2.83 -15.53
N SER A 118 7.96 3.59 -16.40
CA SER A 118 8.52 4.90 -16.03
C SER A 118 7.39 5.94 -16.00
N ARG A 119 6.89 6.24 -14.82
CA ARG A 119 5.79 7.22 -14.61
C ARG A 119 6.31 8.64 -14.47
N MET A 120 7.45 8.79 -13.83
CA MET A 120 8.11 10.06 -13.53
C MET A 120 9.61 9.96 -13.86
N PRO A 121 10.32 11.08 -14.03
CA PRO A 121 11.76 11.06 -14.27
C PRO A 121 12.58 10.32 -13.19
N GLY A 122 12.08 10.34 -11.93
CA GLY A 122 12.69 9.66 -10.78
C GLY A 122 12.27 8.21 -10.61
N THR A 123 11.31 7.69 -11.40
CA THR A 123 10.80 6.34 -11.23
C THR A 123 11.90 5.28 -11.40
N VAL A 124 11.97 4.35 -10.47
CA VAL A 124 12.82 3.16 -10.56
C VAL A 124 12.29 2.24 -11.66
N ALA A 125 12.79 2.39 -12.89
CA ALA A 125 12.28 1.73 -14.10
C ALA A 125 13.21 0.61 -14.62
N SER A 126 14.07 0.03 -13.77
CA SER A 126 14.90 -1.12 -14.14
C SER A 126 15.07 -2.09 -12.97
N LEU A 127 15.19 -3.39 -13.26
CA LEU A 127 15.41 -4.42 -12.23
C LEU A 127 16.66 -4.19 -11.39
N PRO A 128 17.83 -3.83 -11.95
CA PRO A 128 19.01 -3.54 -11.14
C PRO A 128 18.79 -2.36 -10.17
N ALA A 129 18.17 -1.27 -10.64
CA ALA A 129 17.85 -0.12 -9.80
C ALA A 129 16.82 -0.48 -8.72
N LEU A 130 15.80 -1.28 -9.07
CA LEU A 130 14.81 -1.75 -8.10
C LEU A 130 15.46 -2.61 -7.02
N ARG A 131 16.30 -3.58 -7.38
CA ARG A 131 17.04 -4.40 -6.39
C ARG A 131 17.89 -3.55 -5.46
N ALA A 132 18.58 -2.53 -5.97
CA ALA A 132 19.33 -1.60 -5.14
C ALA A 132 18.42 -0.84 -4.17
N ALA A 133 17.30 -0.28 -4.63
CA ALA A 133 16.32 0.40 -3.80
C ALA A 133 15.69 -0.52 -2.73
N LEU A 134 15.46 -1.80 -3.05
CA LEU A 134 14.97 -2.79 -2.09
C LEU A 134 16.02 -3.15 -1.03
N ALA A 135 17.28 -3.27 -1.41
CA ALA A 135 18.38 -3.49 -0.47
C ALA A 135 18.53 -2.31 0.51
N GLU A 136 18.47 -1.07 0.01
CA GLU A 136 18.44 0.13 0.84
C GLU A 136 17.22 0.16 1.77
N THR A 137 16.04 -0.21 1.25
CA THR A 137 14.79 -0.30 2.03
C THR A 137 14.94 -1.29 3.18
N ALA A 138 15.51 -2.46 2.93
CA ALA A 138 15.76 -3.47 3.96
C ALA A 138 16.78 -2.98 5.01
N ALA A 139 17.85 -2.32 4.58
CA ALA A 139 18.89 -1.81 5.47
C ALA A 139 18.40 -0.68 6.41
N ARG A 140 17.62 0.27 5.89
CA ARG A 140 17.11 1.41 6.67
C ARG A 140 15.79 1.14 7.39
N GLY A 141 15.07 0.04 7.03
CA GLY A 141 13.85 -0.39 7.67
C GLY A 141 12.56 0.29 7.17
N TYR A 142 12.63 1.14 6.15
CA TYR A 142 11.49 1.78 5.50
C TYR A 142 11.75 2.01 4.01
N ALA A 143 10.70 2.07 3.20
CA ALA A 143 10.77 2.43 1.79
C ALA A 143 10.54 3.92 1.58
N LEU A 144 11.11 4.46 0.51
CA LEU A 144 10.93 5.85 0.08
C LEU A 144 10.41 5.87 -1.37
N ASP A 145 9.34 6.60 -1.60
CA ASP A 145 8.91 7.06 -2.92
C ASP A 145 9.16 8.57 -2.94
N ASN A 146 10.14 9.00 -3.72
CA ASN A 146 10.54 10.40 -3.85
C ASN A 146 10.13 10.92 -5.23
N GLU A 147 8.85 11.25 -5.38
CA GLU A 147 8.25 11.65 -6.67
C GLU A 147 8.41 10.58 -7.77
N GLU A 148 8.42 9.30 -7.39
CA GLU A 148 8.55 8.19 -8.33
C GLU A 148 7.21 7.77 -8.93
N ASN A 149 6.11 7.96 -8.18
CA ASN A 149 4.76 7.57 -8.57
C ASN A 149 3.90 8.77 -9.01
N GLU A 150 4.01 9.90 -8.31
CA GLU A 150 3.26 11.14 -8.58
C GLU A 150 4.15 12.37 -8.35
N PRO A 151 4.03 13.44 -9.17
CA PRO A 151 4.82 14.65 -9.00
C PRO A 151 4.43 15.39 -7.72
N GLY A 152 5.41 15.93 -7.03
CA GLY A 152 5.20 16.72 -5.80
C GLY A 152 4.79 15.92 -4.58
N ILE A 153 4.82 14.57 -4.63
CA ILE A 153 4.46 13.69 -3.52
C ILE A 153 5.66 12.86 -3.10
N VAL A 154 5.92 12.84 -1.80
CA VAL A 154 6.93 11.98 -1.17
C VAL A 154 6.25 11.05 -0.17
N CYS A 155 6.54 9.75 -0.24
CA CYS A 155 5.96 8.77 0.65
C CYS A 155 7.02 7.93 1.36
N TYR A 156 6.78 7.64 2.63
CA TYR A 156 7.55 6.72 3.46
C TYR A 156 6.69 5.52 3.79
N GLY A 157 7.17 4.31 3.58
CA GLY A 157 6.38 3.09 3.72
C GLY A 157 7.07 2.01 4.56
N VAL A 158 6.29 1.24 5.30
CA VAL A 158 6.74 0.06 6.05
C VAL A 158 5.84 -1.13 5.77
N ALA A 159 6.41 -2.32 5.80
CA ALA A 159 5.65 -3.56 5.75
C ALA A 159 5.26 -4.01 7.16
N LEU A 160 4.05 -4.53 7.28
CA LEU A 160 3.50 -5.17 8.46
C LEU A 160 3.50 -6.69 8.26
N ARG A 161 4.00 -7.43 9.26
CA ARG A 161 4.16 -8.88 9.19
C ARG A 161 3.20 -9.59 10.13
N ASP A 162 2.71 -10.74 9.71
CA ASP A 162 1.95 -11.67 10.56
C ASP A 162 2.87 -12.44 11.53
N ALA A 163 2.26 -13.37 12.30
CA ALA A 163 2.97 -14.25 13.24
C ALA A 163 4.02 -15.15 12.54
N GLY A 164 3.81 -15.48 11.27
CA GLY A 164 4.73 -16.25 10.45
C GLY A 164 5.87 -15.43 9.85
N GLY A 165 5.90 -14.12 10.08
CA GLY A 165 6.88 -13.20 9.52
C GLY A 165 6.58 -12.79 8.07
N GLN A 166 5.43 -13.20 7.50
CA GLN A 166 5.05 -12.85 6.13
C GLN A 166 4.49 -11.42 6.07
N PRO A 167 4.86 -10.61 5.07
CA PRO A 167 4.30 -9.29 4.89
C PRO A 167 2.85 -9.39 4.40
N VAL A 168 1.90 -9.01 5.25
CA VAL A 168 0.46 -9.11 4.98
C VAL A 168 -0.17 -7.78 4.61
N ALA A 169 0.45 -6.67 4.98
CA ALA A 169 0.02 -5.32 4.65
C ALA A 169 1.20 -4.34 4.66
N CYS A 170 0.97 -3.13 4.16
CA CYS A 170 1.91 -2.03 4.24
C CYS A 170 1.20 -0.75 4.65
N VAL A 171 1.89 0.11 5.40
CA VAL A 171 1.42 1.43 5.76
C VAL A 171 2.36 2.48 5.17
N SER A 172 1.83 3.58 4.68
CA SER A 172 2.65 4.73 4.28
C SER A 172 2.14 6.05 4.87
N VAL A 173 3.08 6.95 5.09
CA VAL A 173 2.86 8.39 5.30
C VAL A 173 3.22 9.09 4.00
N SER A 174 2.30 9.90 3.48
CA SER A 174 2.44 10.61 2.20
C SER A 174 2.32 12.11 2.43
N THR A 175 3.39 12.85 2.10
CA THR A 175 3.48 14.31 2.25
C THR A 175 3.66 14.99 0.91
N LEU A 176 3.27 16.28 0.84
CA LEU A 176 3.54 17.11 -0.32
C LEU A 176 4.97 17.67 -0.24
N MET A 177 5.72 17.62 -1.36
CA MET A 177 7.12 18.05 -1.42
C MET A 177 7.33 19.45 -0.85
N PHE A 178 6.45 20.42 -1.17
CA PHE A 178 6.59 21.81 -0.77
C PHE A 178 6.39 22.06 0.73
N ARG A 179 5.83 21.08 1.47
CA ARG A 179 5.63 21.18 2.93
C ARG A 179 6.32 20.06 3.70
N ARG A 180 7.15 19.27 3.01
CA ARG A 180 7.94 18.22 3.64
C ARG A 180 8.82 18.82 4.74
N SER A 181 8.85 18.17 5.90
CA SER A 181 9.72 18.57 7.01
C SER A 181 11.21 18.51 6.60
N ASP A 182 12.00 19.44 7.12
CA ASP A 182 13.47 19.41 6.99
C ASP A 182 14.09 18.25 7.78
N ASP A 183 13.39 17.74 8.80
CA ASP A 183 13.71 16.52 9.52
C ASP A 183 12.64 15.43 9.30
N PRO A 184 12.69 14.71 8.17
CA PRO A 184 11.76 13.62 7.87
C PRO A 184 11.88 12.46 8.87
N GLN A 185 13.05 12.29 9.50
CA GLN A 185 13.29 11.22 10.46
C GLN A 185 12.33 11.32 11.64
N SER A 186 12.33 12.44 12.33
CA SER A 186 11.44 12.66 13.48
C SER A 186 9.98 12.86 13.07
N ALA A 187 9.76 13.56 11.94
CA ALA A 187 8.41 13.96 11.53
C ALA A 187 7.57 12.79 11.01
N TYR A 188 8.16 11.85 10.28
CA TYR A 188 7.42 10.81 9.54
C TYR A 188 7.91 9.40 9.82
N ILE A 189 9.25 9.19 9.80
CA ILE A 189 9.83 7.85 9.81
C ILE A 189 9.71 7.20 11.19
N GLU A 190 10.10 7.88 12.25
CA GLU A 190 9.99 7.34 13.62
C GLU A 190 8.54 7.03 14.03
N PRO A 191 7.54 7.91 13.79
CA PRO A 191 6.14 7.57 14.02
C PRO A 191 5.69 6.33 13.24
N LEU A 192 6.11 6.22 11.97
CA LEU A 192 5.77 5.08 11.11
C LEU A 192 6.40 3.78 11.61
N LEU A 193 7.66 3.80 12.04
CA LEU A 193 8.33 2.64 12.61
C LEU A 193 7.71 2.22 13.95
N ARG A 194 7.31 3.17 14.81
CA ARG A 194 6.56 2.88 16.04
C ARG A 194 5.22 2.18 15.75
N LEU A 195 4.49 2.63 14.73
CA LEU A 195 3.27 1.95 14.31
C LEU A 195 3.57 0.52 13.87
N ARG A 196 4.59 0.29 13.03
CA ARG A 196 5.00 -1.05 12.59
C ARG A 196 5.24 -1.99 13.78
N ASP A 197 5.98 -1.51 14.77
CA ASP A 197 6.35 -2.31 15.94
C ASP A 197 5.13 -2.59 16.84
N ALA A 198 4.24 -1.62 17.03
CA ALA A 198 2.98 -1.80 17.76
C ALA A 198 1.99 -2.74 17.03
N ALA A 199 1.95 -2.68 15.71
CA ALA A 199 1.10 -3.53 14.88
C ALA A 199 1.49 -5.01 14.96
N ALA A 200 2.77 -5.33 15.14
CA ALA A 200 3.27 -6.70 15.18
C ALA A 200 2.53 -7.57 16.23
N ALA A 201 2.29 -7.04 17.43
CA ALA A 201 1.57 -7.74 18.49
C ALA A 201 0.09 -8.01 18.12
N LYS A 202 -0.56 -7.09 17.41
CA LYS A 202 -1.95 -7.21 16.98
C LYS A 202 -2.09 -8.21 15.83
N LEU A 203 -1.14 -8.19 14.90
CA LEU A 203 -1.14 -9.10 13.75
C LEU A 203 -0.78 -10.53 14.12
N ALA A 204 -0.04 -10.73 15.22
CA ALA A 204 0.29 -12.06 15.73
C ALA A 204 -0.94 -12.88 16.21
N VAL A 205 -2.06 -12.22 16.53
CA VAL A 205 -3.28 -12.88 17.00
C VAL A 205 -4.38 -12.95 15.94
N LEU A 206 -4.20 -12.31 14.79
CA LEU A 206 -5.13 -12.45 13.68
C LEU A 206 -4.96 -13.82 13.02
N PRO A 207 -6.06 -14.51 12.65
CA PRO A 207 -5.94 -15.75 11.91
C PRO A 207 -5.20 -15.49 10.60
N SER A 208 -4.17 -16.29 10.33
CA SER A 208 -3.44 -16.25 9.07
C SER A 208 -4.45 -16.43 7.95
N GLY A 209 -4.68 -15.39 7.13
CA GLY A 209 -5.55 -15.47 5.99
C GLY A 209 -5.00 -16.56 5.06
N GLY A 210 -5.70 -17.70 4.99
CA GLY A 210 -5.32 -18.78 4.09
C GLY A 210 -5.27 -18.27 2.66
N ALA A 211 -4.18 -18.57 1.98
CA ALA A 211 -3.97 -18.34 0.57
C ALA A 211 -5.04 -19.03 -0.29
#